data_681afbddea1ce55263d940f56c707a56
#
_entry.id   681afbddea1ce55263d940f56c707a56
#
_cell.length_a   1.000
_cell.length_b   1.000
_cell.length_c   1.000
_cell.angle_alpha   90.00
_cell.angle_beta   90.00
_cell.angle_gamma   90.00
#
_symmetry.space_group_name_H-M   'P 1'
#
loop_
_entity.id
_entity.type
_entity.pdbx_description
1 polymer ?
#
loop_
_entity_poly.entity_id
_entity_poly.type
_entity_poly.pdbx_seq_one_letter_code
_entity_poly.pdbx_strand_id
1 'polypeptide(L)'
;QQGQCLHRCKAWSQPENKNRELFISRLKKEFSFFRKRNVNTCREYFRPRIQGGWDGEKGMYAVTLETICPDVDIRYTLDGSEPTVESDIYKGPVYLTENTCVKAVVTDKDNQILEAPTVKNFLVNKATGCTYTLSTDAWSLDWYPVKPTLFTDGVQGFTPSNYEWAAIASGVEIVIDLKKNTTVSGVRFGTMVAPINSTLPAKSMICYLSKDGKEFRQIGESTFSYPVYKGEKEIYHNYVKTDKKDGRYLKLVI
;
A
#
# COMPACT_ATOMS: atom_id res chain seq x y z
N GLN A 1 20.13 -3.58 -11.39
CA GLN A 1 21.02 -3.51 -10.20
C GLN A 1 20.26 -3.18 -8.91
N GLN A 2 19.07 -2.57 -8.94
CA GLN A 2 18.24 -2.29 -7.74
C GLN A 2 17.61 -3.55 -7.11
N GLY A 3 17.31 -4.58 -7.90
CA GLY A 3 16.67 -5.81 -7.39
C GLY A 3 17.60 -6.69 -6.53
N GLN A 4 18.90 -6.64 -6.72
CA GLN A 4 19.85 -7.45 -5.94
C GLN A 4 20.07 -6.92 -4.51
N CYS A 5 19.87 -5.63 -4.28
CA CYS A 5 20.01 -5.02 -2.95
C CYS A 5 18.87 -5.47 -2.00
N LEU A 6 17.64 -5.57 -2.49
CA LEU A 6 16.48 -5.98 -1.69
C LEU A 6 16.49 -7.47 -1.30
N HIS A 7 17.02 -8.34 -2.15
CA HIS A 7 17.16 -9.78 -1.81
C HIS A 7 18.22 -10.02 -0.73
N ARG A 8 19.29 -9.26 -0.71
CA ARG A 8 20.31 -9.34 0.35
C ARG A 8 19.78 -8.82 1.69
N CYS A 9 18.95 -7.78 1.70
CA CYS A 9 18.37 -7.26 2.94
C CYS A 9 17.44 -8.26 3.65
N LYS A 10 16.70 -9.13 2.93
CA LYS A 10 15.87 -10.18 3.54
C LYS A 10 16.66 -11.25 4.31
N ALA A 11 17.88 -11.56 3.86
CA ALA A 11 18.75 -12.53 4.55
C ALA A 11 19.31 -12.00 5.88
N TRP A 12 19.23 -10.68 6.12
CA TRP A 12 19.77 -9.99 7.30
C TRP A 12 18.73 -9.74 8.39
N SER A 13 17.46 -10.06 8.16
CA SER A 13 16.36 -9.87 9.11
C SER A 13 16.26 -10.95 10.20
N GLN A 14 17.24 -11.85 10.30
CA GLN A 14 17.30 -12.86 11.36
C GLN A 14 17.75 -12.24 12.69
N PRO A 15 16.99 -12.40 13.79
CA PRO A 15 17.24 -11.71 15.06
C PRO A 15 18.55 -12.12 15.78
N GLU A 16 19.18 -13.23 15.41
CA GLU A 16 20.23 -13.87 16.19
C GLU A 16 21.67 -13.69 15.62
N ASN A 17 21.88 -12.81 14.64
CA ASN A 17 23.21 -12.64 14.07
C ASN A 17 24.02 -11.62 14.88
N LYS A 18 24.93 -12.10 15.75
CA LYS A 18 25.86 -11.26 16.54
C LYS A 18 26.68 -10.27 15.68
N ASN A 19 26.89 -10.57 14.41
CA ASN A 19 27.57 -9.67 13.47
C ASN A 19 26.67 -8.51 12.99
N ARG A 20 25.34 -8.58 13.19
CA ARG A 20 24.41 -7.54 12.78
C ARG A 20 24.63 -6.24 13.55
N GLU A 21 24.75 -6.34 14.87
CA GLU A 21 24.97 -5.15 15.73
C GLU A 21 26.31 -4.47 15.43
N LEU A 22 27.35 -5.28 15.24
CA LEU A 22 28.68 -4.78 14.84
C LEU A 22 28.64 -4.08 13.46
N PHE A 23 27.93 -4.68 12.50
CA PHE A 23 27.76 -4.13 11.17
C PHE A 23 26.98 -2.81 11.21
N ILE A 24 25.89 -2.77 11.95
CA ILE A 24 25.05 -1.58 12.11
C ILE A 24 25.82 -0.46 12.82
N SER A 25 26.58 -0.79 13.87
CA SER A 25 27.44 0.17 14.58
C SER A 25 28.50 0.78 13.64
N ARG A 26 29.10 -0.06 12.79
CA ARG A 26 30.06 0.37 11.78
C ARG A 26 29.43 1.27 10.72
N LEU A 27 28.26 0.89 10.22
CA LEU A 27 27.50 1.71 9.26
C LEU A 27 27.17 3.09 9.83
N LYS A 28 26.73 3.18 11.08
CA LYS A 28 26.45 4.48 11.73
C LYS A 28 27.69 5.39 11.71
N LYS A 29 28.84 4.84 12.03
CA LYS A 29 30.11 5.57 12.06
C LYS A 29 30.50 6.07 10.66
N GLU A 30 30.37 5.20 9.65
CA GLU A 30 30.68 5.51 8.26
C GLU A 30 29.68 6.52 7.67
N PHE A 31 28.38 6.37 7.91
CA PHE A 31 27.38 7.33 7.45
C PHE A 31 27.53 8.70 8.12
N SER A 32 27.88 8.76 9.40
CA SER A 32 28.21 10.03 10.06
C SER A 32 29.41 10.73 9.41
N PHE A 33 30.45 9.97 9.06
CA PHE A 33 31.62 10.47 8.37
C PHE A 33 31.28 10.99 6.96
N PHE A 34 30.46 10.25 6.19
CA PHE A 34 30.04 10.66 4.86
C PHE A 34 29.13 11.91 4.89
N ARG A 35 28.22 12.01 5.85
CA ARG A 35 27.37 13.19 6.03
C ARG A 35 28.20 14.47 6.26
N LYS A 36 29.20 14.40 7.14
CA LYS A 36 30.09 15.54 7.40
C LYS A 36 30.85 16.02 6.17
N ARG A 37 30.95 15.22 5.12
CA ARG A 37 31.67 15.48 3.87
C ARG A 37 30.76 15.67 2.66
N ASN A 38 29.44 15.78 2.87
CA ASN A 38 28.45 15.90 1.80
C ASN A 38 28.56 14.79 0.72
N VAL A 39 29.01 13.59 1.10
CA VAL A 39 29.05 12.45 0.19
C VAL A 39 27.62 11.93 0.01
N ASN A 40 27.17 11.84 -1.24
CA ASN A 40 25.87 11.32 -1.56
C ASN A 40 25.80 9.81 -1.23
N THR A 41 25.00 9.44 -0.24
CA THR A 41 24.82 8.05 0.21
C THR A 41 23.33 7.66 0.08
N CYS A 42 23.06 6.37 -0.01
CA CYS A 42 21.68 5.87 0.05
C CYS A 42 21.09 6.15 1.43
N ARG A 43 20.06 7.01 1.49
CA ARG A 43 19.42 7.46 2.73
C ARG A 43 18.23 6.61 3.14
N GLU A 44 17.82 5.64 2.32
CA GLU A 44 16.70 4.73 2.63
C GLU A 44 16.88 3.96 3.94
N TYR A 45 18.13 3.79 4.39
CA TYR A 45 18.44 3.21 5.71
C TYR A 45 17.82 3.98 6.88
N PHE A 46 17.69 5.30 6.75
CA PHE A 46 17.16 6.18 7.80
C PHE A 46 15.66 6.47 7.65
N ARG A 47 15.01 5.83 6.68
CA ARG A 47 13.58 5.98 6.49
C ARG A 47 12.82 4.85 7.18
N PRO A 48 11.76 5.15 7.93
CA PRO A 48 10.92 4.12 8.49
C PRO A 48 10.11 3.45 7.39
N ARG A 49 9.90 2.15 7.53
CA ARG A 49 8.99 1.39 6.68
C ARG A 49 7.59 1.46 7.25
N ILE A 50 6.62 1.84 6.43
CA ILE A 50 5.20 1.88 6.80
C ILE A 50 4.50 0.70 6.13
N GLN A 51 3.88 -0.16 6.92
CA GLN A 51 3.08 -1.29 6.44
C GLN A 51 1.68 -1.21 7.01
N GLY A 52 0.70 -1.71 6.26
CA GLY A 52 -0.66 -1.82 6.71
C GLY A 52 -1.20 -3.21 6.42
N GLY A 53 -2.13 -3.66 7.24
CA GLY A 53 -2.78 -4.95 7.08
C GLY A 53 -4.02 -5.07 7.96
N TRP A 54 -4.91 -6.00 7.57
CA TRP A 54 -6.08 -6.30 8.35
C TRP A 54 -5.72 -7.17 9.56
N ASP A 55 -5.99 -6.68 10.76
CA ASP A 55 -5.90 -7.47 12.00
C ASP A 55 -7.22 -8.23 12.18
N GLY A 56 -7.19 -9.53 11.90
CA GLY A 56 -8.38 -10.38 11.96
C GLY A 56 -8.90 -10.61 13.38
N GLU A 57 -8.04 -10.51 14.39
CA GLU A 57 -8.43 -10.69 15.80
C GLU A 57 -9.18 -9.45 16.30
N LYS A 58 -8.70 -8.27 15.96
CA LYS A 58 -9.34 -7.01 16.34
C LYS A 58 -10.42 -6.54 15.38
N GLY A 59 -10.47 -7.12 14.17
CA GLY A 59 -11.39 -6.68 13.13
C GLY A 59 -11.16 -5.25 12.67
N MET A 60 -9.92 -4.77 12.74
CA MET A 60 -9.50 -3.40 12.42
C MET A 60 -8.31 -3.40 11.46
N TYR A 61 -8.12 -2.28 10.78
CA TYR A 61 -6.94 -2.07 9.93
C TYR A 61 -5.77 -1.56 10.77
N ALA A 62 -4.69 -2.34 10.83
CA ALA A 62 -3.49 -2.02 11.62
C ALA A 62 -2.38 -1.46 10.72
N VAL A 63 -1.73 -0.40 11.16
CA VAL A 63 -0.51 0.15 10.55
C VAL A 63 0.66 -0.11 11.48
N THR A 64 1.73 -0.68 10.94
CA THR A 64 2.99 -0.91 11.65
C THR A 64 4.09 -0.07 11.03
N LEU A 65 4.93 0.48 11.90
CA LEU A 65 6.10 1.26 11.53
C LEU A 65 7.35 0.51 11.98
N GLU A 66 8.30 0.33 11.09
CA GLU A 66 9.53 -0.41 11.36
C GLU A 66 10.75 0.37 10.87
N THR A 67 11.86 0.23 11.58
CA THR A 67 13.16 0.73 11.12
C THR A 67 14.25 -0.30 11.41
N ILE A 68 15.23 -0.37 10.53
CA ILE A 68 16.45 -1.16 10.74
C ILE A 68 17.53 -0.35 11.46
N CYS A 69 17.31 0.95 11.65
CA CYS A 69 18.23 1.82 12.35
C CYS A 69 18.10 1.57 13.86
N PRO A 70 19.18 1.17 14.58
CA PRO A 70 19.11 0.94 16.02
C PRO A 70 19.22 2.24 16.81
N ASP A 71 18.75 2.20 18.05
CA ASP A 71 18.82 3.31 19.02
C ASP A 71 18.20 4.62 18.51
N VAL A 72 17.05 4.52 17.87
CA VAL A 72 16.28 5.63 17.31
C VAL A 72 14.82 5.49 17.64
N ASP A 73 14.09 6.60 17.64
CA ASP A 73 12.65 6.61 17.74
C ASP A 73 12.02 6.82 16.36
N ILE A 74 10.84 6.23 16.14
CA ILE A 74 9.99 6.56 14.99
C ILE A 74 8.93 7.52 15.49
N ARG A 75 8.85 8.70 14.87
CA ARG A 75 7.79 9.68 15.10
C ARG A 75 6.86 9.74 13.91
N TYR A 76 5.57 9.94 14.17
CA TYR A 76 4.59 9.85 13.10
C TYR A 76 3.42 10.82 13.30
N THR A 77 2.69 11.05 12.21
CA THR A 77 1.41 11.78 12.15
C THR A 77 0.40 10.96 11.36
N LEU A 78 -0.89 11.18 11.61
CA LEU A 78 -2.00 10.48 10.96
C LEU A 78 -2.87 11.39 10.10
N ASP A 79 -2.62 12.68 10.13
CA ASP A 79 -3.38 13.73 9.43
C ASP A 79 -2.67 14.24 8.17
N GLY A 80 -1.50 13.66 7.86
CA GLY A 80 -0.66 14.09 6.73
C GLY A 80 0.19 15.32 7.00
N SER A 81 0.18 15.87 8.22
CA SER A 81 1.12 16.92 8.64
C SER A 81 2.56 16.38 8.66
N GLU A 82 3.55 17.28 8.56
CA GLU A 82 4.96 16.86 8.64
C GLU A 82 5.30 16.46 10.08
N PRO A 83 5.83 15.24 10.30
CA PRO A 83 6.29 14.81 11.62
C PRO A 83 7.45 15.68 12.11
N THR A 84 7.36 16.08 13.37
CA THR A 84 8.39 16.86 14.07
C THR A 84 8.94 16.04 15.25
N VAL A 85 9.91 16.60 15.94
CA VAL A 85 10.44 16.02 17.19
C VAL A 85 9.43 16.01 18.34
N GLU A 86 8.34 16.75 18.21
CA GLU A 86 7.23 16.77 19.16
C GLU A 86 6.08 15.80 18.78
N SER A 87 6.14 15.21 17.56
CA SER A 87 5.13 14.25 17.12
C SER A 87 5.18 12.97 17.95
N ASP A 88 4.09 12.22 17.94
CA ASP A 88 3.95 10.97 18.69
C ASP A 88 5.06 9.95 18.36
N ILE A 89 5.58 9.32 19.43
CA ILE A 89 6.53 8.22 19.28
C ILE A 89 5.76 6.92 19.05
N TYR A 90 6.15 6.19 18.02
CA TYR A 90 5.57 4.89 17.71
C TYR A 90 5.95 3.83 18.76
N LYS A 91 4.95 3.23 19.39
CA LYS A 91 5.12 2.20 20.44
C LYS A 91 4.49 0.85 20.09
N GLY A 92 3.80 0.78 18.96
CA GLY A 92 3.10 -0.44 18.51
C GLY A 92 2.03 -0.13 17.48
N PRO A 93 1.31 -1.15 16.96
CA PRO A 93 0.37 -0.99 15.87
C PRO A 93 -0.67 0.10 16.10
N VAL A 94 -0.87 0.96 15.10
CA VAL A 94 -1.88 2.02 15.08
C VAL A 94 -3.09 1.51 14.30
N TYR A 95 -4.29 1.59 14.89
CA TYR A 95 -5.52 1.09 14.29
C TYR A 95 -6.28 2.22 13.60
N LEU A 96 -6.59 2.02 12.32
CA LEU A 96 -7.28 2.99 11.49
C LEU A 96 -8.75 2.64 11.34
N THR A 97 -9.62 3.64 11.44
CA THR A 97 -11.08 3.52 11.20
C THR A 97 -11.55 4.28 9.96
N GLU A 98 -10.69 5.13 9.40
CA GLU A 98 -10.97 5.98 8.26
C GLU A 98 -9.74 6.17 7.37
N ASN A 99 -9.93 6.81 6.23
CA ASN A 99 -8.83 7.14 5.31
C ASN A 99 -7.80 8.00 6.00
N THR A 100 -6.55 7.56 5.98
CA THR A 100 -5.47 8.16 6.78
C THR A 100 -4.21 8.33 5.96
N CYS A 101 -3.62 9.52 6.00
CA CYS A 101 -2.28 9.78 5.47
C CYS A 101 -1.27 9.65 6.61
N VAL A 102 -0.52 8.57 6.62
CA VAL A 102 0.53 8.34 7.62
C VAL A 102 1.84 8.88 7.08
N LYS A 103 2.45 9.79 7.86
CA LYS A 103 3.83 10.23 7.65
C LYS A 103 4.68 9.83 8.84
N ALA A 104 5.91 9.38 8.59
CA ALA A 104 6.81 8.97 9.66
C ALA A 104 8.25 9.34 9.35
N VAL A 105 8.98 9.70 10.40
CA VAL A 105 10.41 10.00 10.39
C VAL A 105 11.13 9.19 11.47
N VAL A 106 12.44 9.09 11.34
CA VAL A 106 13.30 8.53 12.37
C VAL A 106 14.06 9.65 13.05
N THR A 107 14.08 9.66 14.38
CA THR A 107 14.88 10.61 15.19
C THR A 107 15.95 9.88 15.98
N ASP A 108 17.12 10.46 16.11
CA ASP A 108 18.20 9.95 16.95
C ASP A 108 18.03 10.37 18.43
N LYS A 109 19.01 9.99 19.27
CA LYS A 109 19.03 10.30 20.71
C LYS A 109 19.12 11.81 21.02
N ASP A 110 19.57 12.60 20.06
CA ASP A 110 19.68 14.04 20.16
C ASP A 110 18.44 14.75 19.57
N ASN A 111 17.36 14.00 19.35
CA ASN A 111 16.13 14.46 18.70
C ASN A 111 16.35 15.08 17.31
N GLN A 112 17.37 14.61 16.55
CA GLN A 112 17.59 15.06 15.19
C GLN A 112 16.82 14.16 14.21
N ILE A 113 16.01 14.76 13.33
CA ILE A 113 15.37 14.04 12.22
C ILE A 113 16.46 13.61 11.23
N LEU A 114 16.58 12.31 10.99
CA LEU A 114 17.68 11.73 10.21
C LEU A 114 17.47 11.84 8.70
N GLU A 115 16.21 11.80 8.23
CA GLU A 115 15.88 11.83 6.80
C GLU A 115 14.45 12.36 6.59
N ALA A 116 14.14 12.70 5.33
CA ALA A 116 12.80 13.10 4.91
C ALA A 116 11.74 12.03 5.25
N PRO A 117 10.50 12.41 5.53
CA PRO A 117 9.47 11.48 5.96
C PRO A 117 9.15 10.44 4.89
N THR A 118 8.84 9.23 5.35
CA THR A 118 8.11 8.24 4.56
C THR A 118 6.63 8.58 4.64
N VAL A 119 5.95 8.56 3.50
CA VAL A 119 4.52 8.88 3.40
C VAL A 119 3.77 7.67 2.85
N LYS A 120 2.64 7.32 3.47
CA LYS A 120 1.75 6.28 2.95
C LYS A 120 0.28 6.62 3.21
N ASN A 121 -0.53 6.51 2.16
CA ASN A 121 -1.97 6.70 2.24
C ASN A 121 -2.68 5.36 2.39
N PHE A 122 -3.57 5.27 3.37
CA PHE A 122 -4.41 4.12 3.62
C PHE A 122 -5.87 4.48 3.35
N LEU A 123 -6.56 3.60 2.65
CA LEU A 123 -7.96 3.73 2.28
C LEU A 123 -8.79 2.70 3.04
N VAL A 124 -9.31 3.09 4.19
CA VAL A 124 -10.18 2.23 4.99
C VAL A 124 -11.62 2.39 4.52
N ASN A 125 -12.17 1.35 3.94
CA ASN A 125 -13.50 1.32 3.35
C ASN A 125 -14.22 0.00 3.63
N LYS A 126 -15.44 -0.16 3.13
CA LYS A 126 -16.27 -1.35 3.40
C LYS A 126 -15.71 -2.65 2.85
N ALA A 127 -14.82 -2.60 1.87
CA ALA A 127 -14.14 -3.76 1.31
C ALA A 127 -12.80 -4.07 1.99
N THR A 128 -12.27 -3.15 2.81
CA THR A 128 -10.96 -3.33 3.45
C THR A 128 -10.96 -4.58 4.34
N GLY A 129 -9.97 -5.45 4.13
CA GLY A 129 -9.82 -6.73 4.82
C GLY A 129 -10.87 -7.79 4.43
N CYS A 130 -11.64 -7.55 3.37
CA CYS A 130 -12.57 -8.55 2.82
C CYS A 130 -11.83 -9.53 1.92
N THR A 131 -12.32 -10.76 1.87
CA THR A 131 -11.85 -11.76 0.90
C THR A 131 -12.50 -11.54 -0.46
N TYR A 132 -11.81 -11.95 -1.52
CA TYR A 132 -12.34 -11.90 -2.87
C TYR A 132 -11.92 -13.12 -3.69
N THR A 133 -12.62 -13.36 -4.80
CA THR A 133 -12.26 -14.33 -5.84
C THR A 133 -12.16 -13.63 -7.19
N LEU A 134 -11.32 -14.18 -8.07
CA LEU A 134 -11.12 -13.70 -9.43
C LEU A 134 -11.61 -14.77 -10.43
N SER A 135 -12.18 -14.33 -11.56
CA SER A 135 -12.57 -15.25 -12.66
C SER A 135 -11.36 -15.71 -13.49
N THR A 136 -10.23 -15.06 -13.36
CA THR A 136 -8.97 -15.39 -14.03
C THR A 136 -7.81 -15.13 -13.08
N ASP A 137 -6.72 -15.86 -13.25
CA ASP A 137 -5.52 -15.62 -12.46
C ASP A 137 -4.90 -14.27 -12.84
N ALA A 138 -4.60 -13.49 -11.83
CA ALA A 138 -3.75 -12.33 -12.03
C ALA A 138 -2.31 -12.80 -12.33
N TRP A 139 -1.63 -12.11 -13.23
CA TRP A 139 -0.25 -12.45 -13.55
C TRP A 139 0.65 -12.28 -12.31
N SER A 140 1.21 -13.41 -11.88
CA SER A 140 2.24 -13.40 -10.85
C SER A 140 3.60 -13.35 -11.53
N LEU A 141 4.15 -12.14 -11.64
CA LEU A 141 5.52 -11.88 -12.06
C LEU A 141 6.33 -11.45 -10.83
N ASP A 142 7.64 -11.63 -10.86
CA ASP A 142 8.52 -11.21 -9.75
C ASP A 142 8.34 -9.74 -9.36
N TRP A 143 7.95 -8.90 -10.31
CA TRP A 143 7.70 -7.47 -10.10
C TRP A 143 6.21 -7.10 -9.92
N TYR A 144 5.28 -8.05 -10.04
CA TYR A 144 3.85 -7.92 -9.74
C TYR A 144 3.38 -9.09 -8.86
N PRO A 145 3.87 -9.19 -7.61
CA PRO A 145 3.45 -10.29 -6.76
C PRO A 145 1.98 -10.12 -6.38
N VAL A 146 1.15 -11.07 -6.79
CA VAL A 146 -0.26 -11.09 -6.39
C VAL A 146 -0.34 -11.50 -4.93
N LYS A 147 -0.79 -10.58 -4.10
CA LYS A 147 -1.13 -10.87 -2.70
C LYS A 147 -2.61 -11.22 -2.62
N PRO A 148 -3.01 -12.19 -1.77
CA PRO A 148 -4.42 -12.57 -1.61
C PRO A 148 -5.36 -11.43 -1.18
N THR A 149 -4.80 -10.31 -0.72
CA THR A 149 -5.55 -9.14 -0.21
C THR A 149 -5.37 -7.89 -1.07
N LEU A 150 -4.67 -7.98 -2.21
CA LEU A 150 -4.20 -6.80 -2.97
C LEU A 150 -5.33 -5.81 -3.35
N PHE A 151 -6.53 -6.31 -3.68
CA PHE A 151 -7.65 -5.44 -4.05
C PHE A 151 -8.42 -4.89 -2.84
N THR A 152 -8.14 -5.41 -1.64
CA THR A 152 -8.86 -5.06 -0.41
C THR A 152 -7.93 -4.77 0.76
N ASP A 153 -6.63 -4.59 0.49
CA ASP A 153 -5.62 -4.33 1.52
C ASP A 153 -5.66 -2.91 2.08
N GLY A 154 -6.51 -2.04 1.54
CA GLY A 154 -6.64 -0.65 1.99
C GLY A 154 -5.45 0.23 1.59
N VAL A 155 -4.54 -0.25 0.77
CA VAL A 155 -3.39 0.52 0.29
C VAL A 155 -3.72 1.14 -1.06
N GLN A 156 -3.44 2.43 -1.20
CA GLN A 156 -3.50 3.09 -2.49
C GLN A 156 -2.18 2.87 -3.23
N GLY A 157 -2.24 2.20 -4.38
CA GLY A 157 -1.07 2.02 -5.23
C GLY A 157 -0.52 3.36 -5.74
N PHE A 158 0.80 3.46 -5.87
CA PHE A 158 1.48 4.63 -6.39
C PHE A 158 2.56 4.23 -7.42
N THR A 159 2.98 5.17 -8.24
CA THR A 159 4.12 4.98 -9.14
C THR A 159 5.43 5.34 -8.41
N PRO A 160 6.54 4.64 -8.68
CA PRO A 160 6.76 3.56 -9.65
C PRO A 160 6.59 2.15 -9.08
N SER A 161 6.03 1.99 -7.89
CA SER A 161 5.95 0.68 -7.23
C SER A 161 5.01 -0.27 -7.98
N ASN A 162 5.55 -1.38 -8.49
CA ASN A 162 4.76 -2.43 -9.12
C ASN A 162 4.15 -3.40 -8.09
N TYR A 163 4.64 -3.38 -6.84
CA TYR A 163 4.22 -4.31 -5.78
C TYR A 163 2.82 -4.04 -5.22
N GLU A 164 2.23 -2.91 -5.57
CA GLU A 164 0.90 -2.48 -5.13
C GLU A 164 -0.13 -2.58 -6.27
N TRP A 165 0.21 -3.24 -7.37
CA TRP A 165 -0.63 -3.39 -8.54
C TRP A 165 -0.76 -4.84 -8.95
N ALA A 166 -1.95 -5.24 -9.40
CA ALA A 166 -2.17 -6.52 -10.07
C ALA A 166 -2.16 -6.31 -11.59
N ALA A 167 -1.46 -7.18 -12.32
CA ALA A 167 -1.53 -7.23 -13.76
C ALA A 167 -2.53 -8.32 -14.18
N ILE A 168 -3.49 -7.96 -15.03
CA ILE A 168 -4.53 -8.86 -15.53
C ILE A 168 -4.51 -8.79 -17.06
N ALA A 169 -4.41 -9.94 -17.72
CA ALA A 169 -4.22 -10.00 -19.16
C ALA A 169 -5.50 -9.76 -19.97
N SER A 170 -6.66 -9.92 -19.37
CA SER A 170 -7.98 -9.83 -20.02
C SER A 170 -9.00 -9.25 -19.05
N GLY A 171 -10.24 -9.08 -19.50
CA GLY A 171 -11.33 -8.71 -18.59
C GLY A 171 -11.44 -9.67 -17.41
N VAL A 172 -11.81 -9.15 -16.25
CA VAL A 172 -11.89 -9.91 -15.00
C VAL A 172 -13.20 -9.66 -14.28
N GLU A 173 -13.73 -10.73 -13.66
CA GLU A 173 -14.75 -10.62 -12.62
C GLU A 173 -14.08 -10.75 -11.24
N ILE A 174 -14.37 -9.80 -10.37
CA ILE A 174 -13.91 -9.79 -8.97
C ILE A 174 -15.15 -9.90 -8.10
N VAL A 175 -15.25 -10.93 -7.25
CA VAL A 175 -16.33 -11.07 -6.28
C VAL A 175 -15.78 -10.89 -4.89
N ILE A 176 -16.23 -9.82 -4.20
CA ILE A 176 -15.79 -9.45 -2.85
C ILE A 176 -16.89 -9.85 -1.86
N ASP A 177 -16.54 -10.63 -0.82
CA ASP A 177 -17.43 -10.91 0.30
C ASP A 177 -17.28 -9.81 1.37
N LEU A 178 -18.25 -8.90 1.45
CA LEU A 178 -18.28 -7.81 2.43
C LEU A 178 -18.54 -8.29 3.87
N LYS A 179 -18.58 -9.62 4.09
CA LYS A 179 -18.77 -10.31 5.38
C LYS A 179 -20.18 -10.16 5.96
N LYS A 180 -20.84 -9.06 5.73
CA LYS A 180 -22.19 -8.74 6.21
C LYS A 180 -22.99 -7.98 5.15
N ASN A 181 -24.29 -7.96 5.32
CA ASN A 181 -25.17 -7.11 4.49
C ASN A 181 -24.73 -5.65 4.66
N THR A 182 -24.34 -5.02 3.56
CA THR A 182 -23.67 -3.72 3.55
C THR A 182 -24.27 -2.85 2.46
N THR A 183 -24.61 -1.61 2.78
CA THR A 183 -25.07 -0.62 1.79
C THR A 183 -23.91 -0.18 0.91
N VAL A 184 -24.02 -0.40 -0.39
CA VAL A 184 -23.06 0.06 -1.40
C VAL A 184 -23.66 1.26 -2.14
N SER A 185 -22.91 2.37 -2.23
CA SER A 185 -23.33 3.60 -2.93
C SER A 185 -22.36 4.03 -4.03
N GLY A 186 -21.27 3.30 -4.20
CA GLY A 186 -20.28 3.52 -5.24
C GLY A 186 -19.03 2.68 -5.03
N VAL A 187 -18.26 2.54 -6.09
CA VAL A 187 -16.99 1.81 -6.11
C VAL A 187 -15.89 2.72 -6.63
N ARG A 188 -14.80 2.80 -5.89
CA ARG A 188 -13.57 3.48 -6.34
C ARG A 188 -12.47 2.46 -6.55
N PHE A 189 -11.69 2.62 -7.59
CA PHE A 189 -10.52 1.81 -7.85
C PHE A 189 -9.45 2.59 -8.59
N GLY A 190 -8.18 2.19 -8.38
CA GLY A 190 -7.03 2.73 -9.10
C GLY A 190 -6.73 1.91 -10.36
N THR A 191 -6.21 2.57 -11.39
CA THR A 191 -5.61 1.92 -12.55
C THR A 191 -4.31 2.61 -12.91
N MET A 192 -3.29 1.83 -13.23
CA MET A 192 -2.01 2.34 -13.71
C MET A 192 -1.99 2.30 -15.24
N VAL A 193 -1.47 3.35 -15.86
CA VAL A 193 -1.31 3.48 -17.30
C VAL A 193 0.16 3.61 -17.64
N ALA A 194 0.68 2.66 -18.38
CA ALA A 194 2.06 2.67 -18.89
C ALA A 194 2.14 1.88 -20.20
N PRO A 195 1.63 2.42 -21.34
CA PRO A 195 1.54 1.69 -22.61
C PRO A 195 2.87 1.15 -23.11
N ILE A 196 3.99 1.81 -22.79
CA ILE A 196 5.34 1.32 -23.13
C ILE A 196 5.65 -0.04 -22.47
N ASN A 197 4.97 -0.35 -21.35
CA ASN A 197 5.06 -1.63 -20.66
C ASN A 197 3.83 -2.51 -20.92
N SER A 198 3.03 -2.20 -21.96
CA SER A 198 1.76 -2.88 -22.26
C SER A 198 0.73 -2.82 -21.13
N THR A 199 0.84 -1.84 -20.23
CA THR A 199 -0.11 -1.62 -19.14
C THR A 199 -1.17 -0.65 -19.58
N LEU A 200 -2.38 -1.17 -19.82
CA LEU A 200 -3.52 -0.39 -20.28
C LEU A 200 -4.51 -0.17 -19.14
N PRO A 201 -5.23 0.97 -19.15
CA PRO A 201 -6.24 1.24 -18.14
C PRO A 201 -7.54 0.44 -18.40
N ALA A 202 -8.34 0.27 -17.34
CA ALA A 202 -9.67 -0.28 -17.45
C ALA A 202 -10.57 0.64 -18.30
N LYS A 203 -11.29 0.08 -19.28
CA LYS A 203 -12.21 0.85 -20.13
C LYS A 203 -13.56 1.09 -19.49
N SER A 204 -14.05 0.13 -18.75
CA SER A 204 -15.37 0.17 -18.12
C SER A 204 -15.38 -0.70 -16.88
N MET A 205 -16.38 -0.50 -16.04
CA MET A 205 -16.69 -1.37 -14.92
C MET A 205 -18.20 -1.46 -14.75
N ILE A 206 -18.70 -2.67 -14.57
CA ILE A 206 -20.09 -2.96 -14.19
C ILE A 206 -20.08 -3.51 -12.77
N CYS A 207 -20.94 -2.96 -11.91
CA CYS A 207 -21.07 -3.35 -10.52
C CYS A 207 -22.37 -4.13 -10.30
N TYR A 208 -22.29 -5.28 -9.66
CA TYR A 208 -23.41 -6.11 -9.28
C TYR A 208 -23.38 -6.35 -7.77
N LEU A 209 -24.55 -6.55 -7.18
CA LEU A 209 -24.67 -6.84 -5.76
C LEU A 209 -25.59 -8.04 -5.53
N SER A 210 -25.22 -8.89 -4.58
CA SER A 210 -25.98 -10.07 -4.18
C SER A 210 -26.07 -10.18 -2.66
N LYS A 211 -27.15 -10.77 -2.15
CA LYS A 211 -27.30 -11.11 -0.72
C LYS A 211 -26.74 -12.48 -0.39
N ASP A 212 -26.82 -13.42 -1.32
CA ASP A 212 -26.52 -14.84 -1.13
C ASP A 212 -25.29 -15.36 -1.92
N GLY A 213 -24.71 -14.48 -2.75
CA GLY A 213 -23.58 -14.84 -3.63
C GLY A 213 -23.97 -15.65 -4.88
N LYS A 214 -25.25 -15.85 -5.14
CA LYS A 214 -25.79 -16.62 -6.29
C LYS A 214 -26.50 -15.72 -7.28
N GLU A 215 -27.49 -14.96 -6.81
CA GLU A 215 -28.24 -14.03 -7.64
C GLU A 215 -27.64 -12.63 -7.54
N PHE A 216 -27.05 -12.16 -8.65
CA PHE A 216 -26.44 -10.85 -8.75
C PHE A 216 -27.33 -9.91 -9.56
N ARG A 217 -27.58 -8.72 -9.01
CA ARG A 217 -28.32 -7.63 -9.69
C ARG A 217 -27.37 -6.47 -9.97
N GLN A 218 -27.40 -5.95 -11.18
CA GLN A 218 -26.64 -4.78 -11.55
C GLN A 218 -27.09 -3.58 -10.72
N ILE A 219 -26.13 -2.83 -10.18
CA ILE A 219 -26.34 -1.63 -9.35
C ILE A 219 -25.69 -0.38 -9.92
N GLY A 220 -24.85 -0.50 -10.94
CA GLY A 220 -24.22 0.62 -11.60
C GLY A 220 -23.19 0.18 -12.64
N GLU A 221 -22.88 1.12 -13.52
CA GLU A 221 -21.84 0.94 -14.54
C GLU A 221 -21.20 2.28 -14.90
N SER A 222 -19.99 2.26 -15.41
CA SER A 222 -19.31 3.42 -15.94
C SER A 222 -18.29 3.03 -17.01
N THR A 223 -18.18 3.88 -18.02
CA THR A 223 -17.08 3.84 -19.01
C THR A 223 -16.10 4.95 -18.70
N PHE A 224 -14.80 4.69 -18.87
CA PHE A 224 -13.74 5.61 -18.51
C PHE A 224 -13.01 6.09 -19.76
N SER A 225 -12.64 7.36 -19.76
CA SER A 225 -11.78 7.98 -20.75
C SER A 225 -10.54 8.55 -20.08
N TYR A 226 -9.41 8.42 -20.73
CA TYR A 226 -8.12 8.86 -20.19
C TYR A 226 -7.47 9.86 -21.13
N PRO A 227 -6.70 10.82 -20.60
CA PRO A 227 -5.91 11.72 -21.41
C PRO A 227 -4.92 10.96 -22.31
N VAL A 228 -4.44 11.64 -23.35
CA VAL A 228 -3.39 11.08 -24.19
C VAL A 228 -2.14 10.85 -23.34
N TYR A 229 -1.61 9.64 -23.40
CA TYR A 229 -0.40 9.24 -22.65
C TYR A 229 0.81 10.08 -23.04
N LYS A 230 1.50 10.63 -22.04
CA LYS A 230 2.62 11.57 -22.22
C LYS A 230 4.01 10.94 -22.04
N GLY A 231 4.11 9.63 -21.94
CA GLY A 231 5.40 8.90 -21.83
C GLY A 231 5.81 8.50 -20.43
N GLU A 232 5.12 8.95 -19.39
CA GLU A 232 5.37 8.57 -18.00
C GLU A 232 4.28 7.65 -17.45
N LYS A 233 4.59 6.86 -16.42
CA LYS A 233 3.57 6.08 -15.72
C LYS A 233 2.59 7.03 -15.04
N GLU A 234 1.31 6.81 -15.30
CA GLU A 234 0.22 7.61 -14.72
C GLU A 234 -0.73 6.73 -13.90
N ILE A 235 -1.26 7.27 -12.82
CA ILE A 235 -2.29 6.62 -12.01
C ILE A 235 -3.58 7.40 -12.14
N TYR A 236 -4.67 6.69 -12.40
CA TYR A 236 -6.01 7.25 -12.43
C TYR A 236 -6.88 6.59 -11.36
N HIS A 237 -7.68 7.40 -10.70
CA HIS A 237 -8.67 6.98 -9.72
C HIS A 237 -10.06 7.08 -10.36
N ASN A 238 -10.63 5.91 -10.62
CA ASN A 238 -11.94 5.80 -11.25
C ASN A 238 -13.03 5.65 -10.19
N TYR A 239 -14.23 6.10 -10.54
CA TYR A 239 -15.41 6.00 -9.68
C TYR A 239 -16.62 5.53 -10.48
N VAL A 240 -17.29 4.50 -9.97
CA VAL A 240 -18.57 4.03 -10.46
C VAL A 240 -19.62 4.39 -9.41
N LYS A 241 -20.52 5.31 -9.75
CA LYS A 241 -21.70 5.59 -8.93
C LYS A 241 -22.65 4.42 -9.05
N THR A 242 -23.17 3.94 -7.91
CA THR A 242 -24.15 2.86 -7.89
C THR A 242 -25.46 3.32 -7.28
N ASP A 243 -26.54 2.62 -7.60
CA ASP A 243 -27.76 2.69 -6.82
C ASP A 243 -27.44 2.28 -5.38
N LYS A 244 -27.88 3.09 -4.42
CA LYS A 244 -27.71 2.79 -3.00
C LYS A 244 -28.52 1.55 -2.62
N LYS A 245 -27.89 0.39 -2.57
CA LYS A 245 -28.50 -0.93 -2.32
C LYS A 245 -27.71 -1.69 -1.25
N ASP A 246 -28.40 -2.64 -0.62
CA ASP A 246 -27.86 -3.50 0.40
C ASP A 246 -27.57 -4.91 -0.14
N GLY A 247 -26.41 -5.44 0.17
CA GLY A 247 -25.98 -6.79 -0.17
C GLY A 247 -24.68 -7.17 0.52
N ARG A 248 -24.35 -8.45 0.45
CA ARG A 248 -23.11 -8.97 1.04
C ARG A 248 -22.01 -9.19 0.01
N TYR A 249 -22.37 -9.64 -1.19
CA TYR A 249 -21.39 -9.98 -2.22
C TYR A 249 -21.41 -8.92 -3.31
N LEU A 250 -20.28 -8.22 -3.47
CA LEU A 250 -20.07 -7.22 -4.51
C LEU A 250 -19.29 -7.86 -5.65
N LYS A 251 -19.90 -7.93 -6.86
CA LYS A 251 -19.21 -8.39 -8.07
C LYS A 251 -18.91 -7.20 -8.97
N LEU A 252 -17.65 -7.14 -9.40
CA LEU A 252 -17.11 -6.13 -10.32
C LEU A 252 -16.70 -6.83 -11.60
N VAL A 253 -17.14 -6.34 -12.75
CA VAL A 253 -16.75 -6.80 -14.08
C VAL A 253 -15.99 -5.67 -14.76
N ILE A 254 -14.72 -5.90 -15.07
CA ILE A 254 -13.80 -4.91 -15.60
C ILE A 254 -13.34 -5.32 -17.00
#